data_ed986dea65f928890acffd24d21dda1d
#
_entry.id   ed986dea65f928890acffd24d21dda1d
#
_cell.length_a   1.000
_cell.length_b   1.000
_cell.length_c   1.000
_cell.angle_alpha   90.00
_cell.angle_beta   90.00
_cell.angle_gamma   90.00
#
_symmetry.space_group_name_H-M   'P 1'
#
loop_
_entity.id
_entity.type
_entity.pdbx_description
1 polymer ?
#
loop_
_entity_poly.entity_id
_entity_poly.type
_entity_poly.pdbx_seq_one_letter_code
_entity_poly.pdbx_strand_id
1 'polypeptide(L)'
;MLLTDQHPHNKQITVALLGKPNAGKSTLVNYLLGFDLSIVSSKPQTTRNHYQCVFTVDHTEVVLVDTPGVHSSVQELNIRMNGQAQFGADGVDLNLLLLDLNFDVVSDCKNFMKDFDADLSKTWIVFTKSDKIDKEKLAKKDFDGFLKKIQEIIPMAERYFVVSGQEGDNVHELTGALCDEAVPGPHMYPDGEVSNKNERFFASEYIREQAFNTLNDELPYELAVVIDEYYDAKQKGDSKIDAKISASILVNRQSQRAIVVGSKGSVIKEIGTNARKKIESMIGGKVHLNLHVKVSPKWFRNNFVLDEIGLPRTQKSNRVWRKK
;
A
#
# COMPACT_ATOMS: atom_id res chain seq x y z
N MET A 1 15.59 -0.40 21.97
CA MET A 1 15.03 0.56 22.93
C MET A 1 14.40 -0.22 24.06
N LEU A 2 14.78 0.02 25.29
CA LEU A 2 14.16 -0.68 26.42
C LEU A 2 12.78 -0.06 26.66
N LEU A 3 11.76 -0.87 26.95
CA LEU A 3 10.38 -0.43 27.27
C LEU A 3 10.32 0.53 28.47
N THR A 4 11.45 0.77 29.14
CA THR A 4 11.60 1.62 30.35
C THR A 4 11.54 3.13 30.06
N ASP A 5 11.70 3.57 28.81
CA ASP A 5 11.77 4.99 28.45
C ASP A 5 10.45 5.51 27.82
N GLN A 6 9.36 4.77 27.99
CA GLN A 6 8.05 5.12 27.46
C GLN A 6 7.37 6.22 28.27
N HIS A 7 6.78 7.21 27.59
CA HIS A 7 6.03 8.25 28.27
C HIS A 7 4.75 7.67 28.91
N PRO A 8 4.37 8.05 30.14
CA PRO A 8 3.23 7.44 30.88
C PRO A 8 1.87 7.69 30.22
N HIS A 9 1.76 8.70 29.34
CA HIS A 9 0.55 9.00 28.58
C HIS A 9 0.54 8.43 27.15
N ASN A 10 1.49 7.56 26.84
CA ASN A 10 1.52 6.93 25.52
C ASN A 10 0.25 6.10 25.27
N LYS A 11 -0.27 6.24 24.07
CA LYS A 11 -1.38 5.47 23.53
C LYS A 11 -0.97 4.84 22.21
N GLN A 12 -1.67 3.80 21.80
CA GLN A 12 -1.46 3.16 20.51
C GLN A 12 -2.78 2.69 19.92
N ILE A 13 -2.81 2.64 18.59
CA ILE A 13 -3.88 2.03 17.82
C ILE A 13 -3.32 1.43 16.53
N THR A 14 -3.74 0.20 16.20
CA THR A 14 -3.42 -0.47 14.93
C THR A 14 -4.65 -0.47 14.03
N VAL A 15 -4.50 0.05 12.82
CA VAL A 15 -5.60 0.36 11.91
C VAL A 15 -5.33 -0.24 10.53
N ALA A 16 -6.19 -1.14 10.04
CA ALA A 16 -6.09 -1.67 8.68
C ALA A 16 -6.84 -0.79 7.68
N LEU A 17 -6.19 -0.48 6.57
CA LEU A 17 -6.80 0.23 5.43
C LEU A 17 -7.30 -0.78 4.41
N LEU A 18 -8.61 -0.90 4.28
CA LEU A 18 -9.29 -1.86 3.42
C LEU A 18 -10.02 -1.15 2.28
N GLY A 19 -10.29 -1.84 1.19
CA GLY A 19 -11.06 -1.32 0.07
C GLY A 19 -10.58 -1.86 -1.27
N LYS A 20 -11.33 -1.56 -2.31
CA LYS A 20 -10.99 -1.93 -3.69
C LYS A 20 -9.68 -1.27 -4.17
N PRO A 21 -9.08 -1.75 -5.27
CA PRO A 21 -8.02 -1.02 -5.94
C PRO A 21 -8.47 0.43 -6.27
N ASN A 22 -7.57 1.39 -6.12
CA ASN A 22 -7.82 2.82 -6.35
C ASN A 22 -8.85 3.49 -5.42
N ALA A 23 -9.23 2.86 -4.32
CA ALA A 23 -10.09 3.50 -3.31
C ALA A 23 -9.41 4.65 -2.53
N GLY A 24 -8.14 4.95 -2.79
CA GLY A 24 -7.41 6.06 -2.16
C GLY A 24 -6.60 5.68 -0.93
N LYS A 25 -6.39 4.38 -0.64
CA LYS A 25 -5.63 3.90 0.53
C LYS A 25 -4.23 4.49 0.61
N SER A 26 -3.40 4.25 -0.39
CA SER A 26 -2.01 4.73 -0.42
C SER A 26 -1.91 6.26 -0.46
N THR A 27 -2.88 6.96 -1.06
CA THR A 27 -2.94 8.42 -1.04
C THR A 27 -3.20 8.94 0.37
N LEU A 28 -4.13 8.31 1.10
CA LEU A 28 -4.41 8.65 2.48
C LEU A 28 -3.22 8.36 3.39
N VAL A 29 -2.53 7.22 3.20
CA VAL A 29 -1.30 6.89 3.93
C VAL A 29 -0.23 7.97 3.74
N ASN A 30 0.06 8.35 2.50
CA ASN A 30 1.08 9.35 2.20
C ASN A 30 0.73 10.72 2.82
N TYR A 31 -0.55 11.10 2.78
CA TYR A 31 -1.00 12.34 3.42
C TYR A 31 -0.78 12.30 4.95
N LEU A 32 -1.17 11.21 5.61
CA LEU A 32 -1.01 11.04 7.05
C LEU A 32 0.46 11.00 7.50
N LEU A 33 1.33 10.42 6.68
CA LEU A 33 2.77 10.41 6.93
C LEU A 33 3.46 11.75 6.62
N GLY A 34 2.86 12.59 5.77
CA GLY A 34 3.44 13.85 5.31
C GLY A 34 4.51 13.69 4.20
N PHE A 35 4.67 12.50 3.64
CA PHE A 35 5.60 12.22 2.54
C PHE A 35 5.19 10.98 1.72
N ASP A 36 5.73 10.84 0.50
CA ASP A 36 5.41 9.76 -0.43
C ASP A 36 6.14 8.46 -0.07
N LEU A 37 5.53 7.62 0.76
CA LEU A 37 6.03 6.28 1.09
C LEU A 37 5.37 5.20 0.24
N SER A 38 4.04 5.21 0.18
CA SER A 38 3.24 4.24 -0.57
C SER A 38 3.15 4.62 -2.05
N ILE A 39 3.13 3.60 -2.93
CA ILE A 39 2.93 3.83 -4.36
C ILE A 39 1.55 4.43 -4.63
N VAL A 40 1.52 5.53 -5.35
CA VAL A 40 0.29 6.16 -5.86
C VAL A 40 0.31 6.18 -7.38
N SER A 41 -0.72 5.63 -8.00
CA SER A 41 -0.92 5.69 -9.45
C SER A 41 -2.41 5.69 -9.78
N SER A 42 -2.78 6.27 -10.92
CA SER A 42 -4.14 6.16 -11.46
C SER A 42 -4.51 4.74 -11.89
N LYS A 43 -3.51 3.88 -12.10
CA LYS A 43 -3.70 2.47 -12.46
C LYS A 43 -3.99 1.62 -11.22
N PRO A 44 -4.88 0.62 -11.29
CA PRO A 44 -5.19 -0.24 -10.14
C PRO A 44 -4.02 -1.17 -9.77
N GLN A 45 -4.08 -1.79 -8.58
CA GLN A 45 -3.10 -2.76 -8.07
C GLN A 45 -1.70 -2.18 -7.81
N THR A 46 -1.65 -0.95 -7.30
CA THR A 46 -0.39 -0.31 -6.90
C THR A 46 0.24 -1.01 -5.70
N THR A 47 -0.52 -1.26 -4.63
CA THR A 47 -0.05 -1.99 -3.44
C THR A 47 -0.21 -3.49 -3.67
N ARG A 48 0.87 -4.27 -3.55
CA ARG A 48 0.86 -5.74 -3.68
C ARG A 48 1.02 -6.46 -2.34
N ASN A 49 1.77 -5.86 -1.41
CA ASN A 49 2.05 -6.40 -0.10
C ASN A 49 1.35 -5.57 0.97
N HIS A 50 0.94 -6.18 2.07
CA HIS A 50 0.63 -5.40 3.25
C HIS A 50 1.93 -4.99 3.95
N TYR A 51 1.94 -3.81 4.53
CA TYR A 51 3.03 -3.33 5.38
C TYR A 51 2.50 -2.29 6.35
N GLN A 52 3.23 -2.11 7.44
CA GLN A 52 2.87 -1.15 8.46
C GLN A 52 3.58 0.17 8.21
N CYS A 53 2.83 1.25 8.35
CA CYS A 53 3.32 2.62 8.39
C CYS A 53 2.98 3.20 9.75
N VAL A 54 3.85 4.03 10.28
CA VAL A 54 3.72 4.56 11.64
C VAL A 54 3.88 6.07 11.64
N PHE A 55 3.00 6.74 12.35
CA PHE A 55 3.15 8.14 12.71
C PHE A 55 2.66 8.38 14.13
N THR A 56 3.15 9.44 14.75
CA THR A 56 2.80 9.80 16.11
C THR A 56 2.17 11.19 16.14
N VAL A 57 1.06 11.31 16.84
CA VAL A 57 0.41 12.59 17.13
C VAL A 57 0.44 12.77 18.65
N ASP A 58 1.18 13.76 19.12
CA ASP A 58 1.48 13.96 20.54
C ASP A 58 2.05 12.67 21.18
N HIS A 59 1.27 12.01 22.02
CA HIS A 59 1.64 10.75 22.68
C HIS A 59 0.92 9.52 22.10
N THR A 60 0.27 9.66 20.94
CA THR A 60 -0.48 8.56 20.31
C THR A 60 0.25 8.04 19.08
N GLU A 61 0.70 6.80 19.15
CA GLU A 61 1.22 6.06 18.01
C GLU A 61 0.06 5.46 17.21
N VAL A 62 0.01 5.79 15.92
CA VAL A 62 -0.96 5.22 14.98
C VAL A 62 -0.21 4.32 14.00
N VAL A 63 -0.48 3.02 14.06
CA VAL A 63 0.08 2.03 13.14
C VAL A 63 -0.94 1.74 12.05
N LEU A 64 -0.67 2.22 10.84
CA LEU A 64 -1.50 1.95 9.66
C LEU A 64 -1.01 0.71 8.94
N VAL A 65 -1.88 -0.25 8.72
CA VAL A 65 -1.60 -1.41 7.85
C VAL A 65 -2.13 -1.11 6.46
N ASP A 66 -1.24 -0.67 5.53
CA ASP A 66 -1.61 -0.50 4.12
C ASP A 66 -1.78 -1.88 3.48
N THR A 67 -2.91 -2.12 2.84
CA THR A 67 -3.24 -3.42 2.27
C THR A 67 -3.47 -3.35 0.77
N PRO A 68 -3.20 -4.43 0.02
CA PRO A 68 -3.60 -4.53 -1.38
C PRO A 68 -5.10 -4.33 -1.56
N GLY A 69 -5.48 -3.73 -2.69
CA GLY A 69 -6.89 -3.62 -3.05
C GLY A 69 -7.49 -5.01 -3.35
N VAL A 70 -8.61 -5.33 -2.70
CA VAL A 70 -9.31 -6.61 -2.86
C VAL A 70 -10.16 -6.60 -4.13
N HIS A 71 -10.05 -7.65 -4.93
CA HIS A 71 -10.80 -7.82 -6.17
C HIS A 71 -10.90 -9.29 -6.58
N SER A 72 -11.94 -9.62 -7.33
CA SER A 72 -12.14 -10.98 -7.87
C SER A 72 -11.02 -11.38 -8.82
N SER A 73 -10.37 -12.51 -8.57
CA SER A 73 -9.38 -13.04 -9.49
C SER A 73 -9.11 -14.53 -9.27
N VAL A 74 -8.76 -15.19 -10.37
CA VAL A 74 -8.31 -16.59 -10.40
C VAL A 74 -6.79 -16.71 -10.60
N GLN A 75 -6.08 -15.59 -10.79
CA GLN A 75 -4.64 -15.59 -10.97
C GLN A 75 -3.93 -15.73 -9.61
N GLU A 76 -2.89 -16.56 -9.56
CA GLU A 76 -2.11 -16.84 -8.33
C GLU A 76 -1.61 -15.56 -7.64
N LEU A 77 -1.09 -14.61 -8.41
CA LEU A 77 -0.64 -13.31 -7.90
C LEU A 77 -1.76 -12.60 -7.11
N ASN A 78 -2.94 -12.50 -7.71
CA ASN A 78 -4.06 -11.77 -7.11
C ASN A 78 -4.68 -12.53 -5.92
N ILE A 79 -4.67 -13.86 -5.94
CA ILE A 79 -5.07 -14.68 -4.79
C ILE A 79 -4.17 -14.40 -3.60
N ARG A 80 -2.84 -14.30 -3.82
CA ARG A 80 -1.91 -13.96 -2.75
C ARG A 80 -2.06 -12.53 -2.28
N MET A 81 -2.32 -11.57 -3.18
CA MET A 81 -2.61 -10.18 -2.81
C MET A 81 -3.88 -10.08 -1.94
N ASN A 82 -4.96 -10.76 -2.31
CA ASN A 82 -6.16 -10.81 -1.47
C ASN A 82 -5.88 -11.46 -0.09
N GLY A 83 -5.03 -12.49 -0.07
CA GLY A 83 -4.55 -13.10 1.18
C GLY A 83 -3.75 -12.13 2.04
N GLN A 84 -2.94 -11.25 1.44
CA GLN A 84 -2.23 -10.18 2.14
C GLN A 84 -3.19 -9.15 2.74
N ALA A 85 -4.27 -8.80 2.01
CA ALA A 85 -5.28 -7.88 2.53
C ALA A 85 -6.02 -8.48 3.74
N GLN A 86 -6.38 -9.76 3.68
CA GLN A 86 -7.02 -10.48 4.80
C GLN A 86 -6.10 -10.57 6.02
N PHE A 87 -4.83 -10.92 5.80
CA PHE A 87 -3.84 -10.98 6.87
C PHE A 87 -3.59 -9.61 7.51
N GLY A 88 -3.59 -8.54 6.70
CA GLY A 88 -3.43 -7.18 7.20
C GLY A 88 -4.61 -6.67 8.03
N ALA A 89 -5.80 -7.28 7.88
CA ALA A 89 -7.00 -6.97 8.68
C ALA A 89 -7.12 -7.84 9.93
N ASP A 90 -6.28 -8.86 10.09
CA ASP A 90 -6.32 -9.77 11.22
C ASP A 90 -5.59 -9.18 12.43
N GLY A 91 -6.25 -9.17 13.58
CA GLY A 91 -5.68 -8.72 14.85
C GLY A 91 -5.45 -7.21 14.99
N VAL A 92 -6.08 -6.38 14.15
CA VAL A 92 -6.06 -4.91 14.29
C VAL A 92 -7.16 -4.41 15.23
N ASP A 93 -6.97 -3.23 15.81
CA ASP A 93 -7.96 -2.60 16.70
C ASP A 93 -9.14 -2.04 15.92
N LEU A 94 -8.89 -1.57 14.69
CA LEU A 94 -9.87 -0.89 13.84
C LEU A 94 -9.63 -1.15 12.36
N ASN A 95 -10.71 -1.33 11.60
CA ASN A 95 -10.68 -1.37 10.15
C ASN A 95 -11.23 -0.05 9.57
N LEU A 96 -10.52 0.56 8.65
CA LEU A 96 -11.01 1.65 7.80
C LEU A 96 -11.37 1.09 6.43
N LEU A 97 -12.66 1.00 6.11
CA LEU A 97 -13.11 0.61 4.77
C LEU A 97 -13.26 1.85 3.90
N LEU A 98 -12.34 2.01 2.94
CA LEU A 98 -12.30 3.14 2.02
C LEU A 98 -13.20 2.88 0.81
N LEU A 99 -14.14 3.81 0.57
CA LEU A 99 -15.10 3.77 -0.54
C LEU A 99 -15.00 5.05 -1.36
N ASP A 100 -14.77 4.93 -2.66
CA ASP A 100 -14.63 6.07 -3.58
C ASP A 100 -15.99 6.68 -3.90
N LEU A 101 -16.17 7.96 -3.55
CA LEU A 101 -17.42 8.70 -3.75
C LEU A 101 -17.81 8.92 -5.22
N ASN A 102 -16.91 8.66 -6.18
CA ASN A 102 -17.21 8.73 -7.60
C ASN A 102 -18.01 7.52 -8.12
N PHE A 103 -18.19 6.50 -7.29
CA PHE A 103 -18.95 5.29 -7.61
C PHE A 103 -20.14 5.12 -6.67
N ASP A 104 -20.95 4.09 -6.91
CA ASP A 104 -21.99 3.65 -5.98
C ASP A 104 -21.34 2.95 -4.78
N VAL A 105 -21.23 3.68 -3.68
CA VAL A 105 -20.55 3.23 -2.46
C VAL A 105 -21.18 1.99 -1.83
N VAL A 106 -22.50 1.81 -1.94
CA VAL A 106 -23.21 0.64 -1.40
C VAL A 106 -22.91 -0.60 -2.24
N SER A 107 -22.98 -0.47 -3.56
CA SER A 107 -22.61 -1.54 -4.50
C SER A 107 -21.13 -1.89 -4.38
N ASP A 108 -20.26 -0.90 -4.18
CA ASP A 108 -18.82 -1.10 -3.96
C ASP A 108 -18.54 -1.87 -2.67
N CYS A 109 -19.22 -1.53 -1.58
CA CYS A 109 -19.15 -2.27 -0.33
C CYS A 109 -19.60 -3.74 -0.49
N LYS A 110 -20.76 -3.98 -1.15
CA LYS A 110 -21.24 -5.34 -1.44
C LYS A 110 -20.23 -6.16 -2.24
N ASN A 111 -19.63 -5.56 -3.27
CA ASN A 111 -18.66 -6.24 -4.11
C ASN A 111 -17.35 -6.49 -3.37
N PHE A 112 -16.91 -5.56 -2.51
CA PHE A 112 -15.76 -5.78 -1.65
C PHE A 112 -15.96 -7.00 -0.74
N MET A 113 -17.10 -7.08 -0.06
CA MET A 113 -17.42 -8.19 0.86
C MET A 113 -17.57 -9.55 0.19
N LYS A 114 -17.90 -9.61 -1.12
CA LYS A 114 -17.89 -10.88 -1.88
C LYS A 114 -16.49 -11.47 -2.05
N ASP A 115 -15.49 -10.60 -2.15
CA ASP A 115 -14.10 -10.97 -2.44
C ASP A 115 -13.23 -11.00 -1.18
N PHE A 116 -13.71 -10.41 -0.07
CA PHE A 116 -13.04 -10.34 1.22
C PHE A 116 -13.63 -11.37 2.18
N ASP A 117 -12.90 -12.46 2.39
CA ASP A 117 -13.34 -13.62 3.19
C ASP A 117 -12.68 -13.57 4.59
N ALA A 118 -12.91 -12.48 5.32
CA ALA A 118 -12.54 -12.35 6.73
C ALA A 118 -13.65 -11.61 7.47
N ASP A 119 -13.83 -11.96 8.73
CA ASP A 119 -14.73 -11.23 9.61
C ASP A 119 -14.10 -9.87 9.92
N LEU A 120 -14.87 -8.81 9.69
CA LEU A 120 -14.47 -7.47 10.07
C LEU A 120 -14.82 -7.26 11.55
N SER A 121 -13.81 -6.89 12.33
CA SER A 121 -13.97 -6.32 13.66
C SER A 121 -14.58 -4.91 13.57
N LYS A 122 -14.38 -4.08 14.59
CA LYS A 122 -14.75 -2.66 14.57
C LYS A 122 -14.34 -2.01 13.25
N THR A 123 -15.29 -1.35 12.57
CA THR A 123 -15.08 -0.80 11.23
C THR A 123 -15.62 0.61 11.14
N TRP A 124 -14.83 1.53 10.59
CA TRP A 124 -15.28 2.85 10.18
C TRP A 124 -15.26 2.96 8.65
N ILE A 125 -16.24 3.66 8.12
CA ILE A 125 -16.35 3.89 6.67
C ILE A 125 -15.67 5.20 6.32
N VAL A 126 -14.75 5.16 5.36
CA VAL A 126 -14.07 6.37 4.87
C VAL A 126 -14.47 6.60 3.42
N PHE A 127 -15.34 7.58 3.21
CA PHE A 127 -15.71 8.03 1.88
C PHE A 127 -14.60 8.93 1.34
N THR A 128 -13.93 8.47 0.29
CA THR A 128 -12.72 9.10 -0.24
C THR A 128 -12.98 9.92 -1.51
N LYS A 129 -11.98 10.74 -1.89
CA LYS A 129 -11.97 11.56 -3.11
C LYS A 129 -13.10 12.59 -3.14
N SER A 130 -13.38 13.22 -2.01
CA SER A 130 -14.33 14.32 -1.91
C SER A 130 -13.96 15.50 -2.80
N ASP A 131 -12.66 15.71 -3.05
CA ASP A 131 -12.09 16.70 -3.97
C ASP A 131 -12.57 16.57 -5.42
N LYS A 132 -12.96 15.37 -5.84
CA LYS A 132 -13.43 15.10 -7.21
C LYS A 132 -14.92 15.31 -7.40
N ILE A 133 -15.64 15.68 -6.35
CA ILE A 133 -17.07 15.91 -6.37
C ILE A 133 -17.34 17.38 -6.12
N ASP A 134 -18.20 17.97 -6.94
CA ASP A 134 -18.68 19.33 -6.75
C ASP A 134 -19.25 19.52 -5.33
N LYS A 135 -18.87 20.61 -4.66
CA LYS A 135 -19.25 20.89 -3.26
C LYS A 135 -20.76 20.89 -3.02
N GLU A 136 -21.54 21.41 -3.97
CA GLU A 136 -23.00 21.41 -3.86
C GLU A 136 -23.60 20.01 -3.98
N LYS A 137 -23.02 19.18 -4.85
CA LYS A 137 -23.41 17.76 -4.97
C LYS A 137 -22.99 16.96 -3.76
N LEU A 138 -21.81 17.24 -3.20
CA LEU A 138 -21.32 16.59 -1.99
C LEU A 138 -22.22 16.87 -0.80
N ALA A 139 -22.61 18.14 -0.61
CA ALA A 139 -23.50 18.58 0.47
C ALA A 139 -24.92 17.98 0.40
N LYS A 140 -25.37 17.54 -0.78
CA LYS A 140 -26.66 16.89 -0.99
C LYS A 140 -26.65 15.37 -0.81
N LYS A 141 -25.48 14.76 -0.57
CA LYS A 141 -25.38 13.31 -0.36
C LYS A 141 -25.88 12.93 1.03
N ASP A 142 -26.68 11.89 1.08
CA ASP A 142 -27.21 11.30 2.32
C ASP A 142 -26.19 10.26 2.87
N PHE A 143 -25.16 10.75 3.56
CA PHE A 143 -24.14 9.88 4.14
C PHE A 143 -24.67 8.99 5.26
N ASP A 144 -25.63 9.46 6.06
CA ASP A 144 -26.27 8.65 7.09
C ASP A 144 -27.08 7.50 6.47
N GLY A 145 -27.79 7.78 5.35
CA GLY A 145 -28.47 6.75 4.58
C GLY A 145 -27.50 5.75 3.93
N PHE A 146 -26.30 6.19 3.50
CA PHE A 146 -25.24 5.28 3.04
C PHE A 146 -24.76 4.38 4.19
N LEU A 147 -24.46 4.95 5.36
CA LEU A 147 -24.01 4.19 6.51
C LEU A 147 -25.04 3.14 6.91
N LYS A 148 -26.32 3.50 7.00
CA LYS A 148 -27.39 2.53 7.33
C LYS A 148 -27.45 1.34 6.36
N LYS A 149 -27.34 1.60 5.04
CA LYS A 149 -27.31 0.54 4.02
C LYS A 149 -26.03 -0.31 4.10
N ILE A 150 -24.91 0.30 4.50
CA ILE A 150 -23.66 -0.42 4.69
C ILE A 150 -23.70 -1.27 5.96
N GLN A 151 -24.36 -0.83 7.01
CA GLN A 151 -24.58 -1.61 8.24
C GLN A 151 -25.41 -2.88 8.01
N GLU A 152 -26.27 -2.91 6.98
CA GLU A 152 -26.97 -4.15 6.57
C GLU A 152 -25.98 -5.19 6.00
N ILE A 153 -24.81 -4.75 5.51
CA ILE A 153 -23.78 -5.61 4.92
C ILE A 153 -22.66 -5.90 5.92
N ILE A 154 -22.26 -4.87 6.66
CA ILE A 154 -21.21 -4.87 7.68
C ILE A 154 -21.81 -4.33 8.99
N PRO A 155 -22.43 -5.18 9.83
CA PRO A 155 -23.09 -4.74 11.07
C PRO A 155 -22.14 -3.99 12.04
N MET A 156 -20.85 -4.25 11.95
CA MET A 156 -19.80 -3.61 12.77
C MET A 156 -19.34 -2.24 12.25
N ALA A 157 -20.00 -1.67 11.20
CA ALA A 157 -19.73 -0.30 10.74
C ALA A 157 -20.35 0.71 11.73
N GLU A 158 -19.50 1.46 12.46
CA GLU A 158 -19.95 2.33 13.55
C GLU A 158 -20.15 3.77 13.13
N ARG A 159 -19.25 4.32 12.33
CA ARG A 159 -19.27 5.72 11.89
C ARG A 159 -18.65 5.89 10.51
N TYR A 160 -18.75 7.10 9.96
CA TYR A 160 -18.12 7.44 8.68
C TYR A 160 -17.34 8.76 8.76
N PHE A 161 -16.42 8.91 7.81
CA PHE A 161 -15.69 10.16 7.51
C PHE A 161 -15.75 10.40 6.00
N VAL A 162 -15.75 11.69 5.61
CA VAL A 162 -15.72 12.11 4.21
C VAL A 162 -14.45 12.90 3.99
N VAL A 163 -13.49 12.33 3.27
CA VAL A 163 -12.13 12.89 3.20
C VAL A 163 -11.61 13.04 1.77
N SER A 164 -10.65 13.93 1.60
CA SER A 164 -9.73 13.93 0.47
C SER A 164 -8.31 13.64 0.97
N GLY A 165 -7.76 12.47 0.60
CA GLY A 165 -6.34 12.20 0.86
C GLY A 165 -5.41 13.00 -0.05
N GLN A 166 -5.91 13.61 -1.12
CA GLN A 166 -5.12 14.45 -2.03
C GLN A 166 -4.98 15.88 -1.52
N GLU A 167 -6.10 16.48 -1.09
CA GLU A 167 -6.16 17.87 -0.63
C GLU A 167 -6.09 17.99 0.90
N GLY A 168 -6.30 16.88 1.61
CA GLY A 168 -6.29 16.83 3.07
C GLY A 168 -7.61 17.21 3.72
N ASP A 169 -8.67 17.40 2.95
CA ASP A 169 -9.98 17.76 3.50
C ASP A 169 -10.45 16.72 4.51
N ASN A 170 -10.78 17.17 5.71
CA ASN A 170 -11.27 16.39 6.86
C ASN A 170 -10.37 15.25 7.34
N VAL A 171 -9.12 15.14 6.86
CA VAL A 171 -8.19 14.09 7.32
C VAL A 171 -7.80 14.34 8.78
N HIS A 172 -7.73 15.59 9.23
CA HIS A 172 -7.47 15.94 10.63
C HIS A 172 -8.57 15.43 11.58
N GLU A 173 -9.84 15.46 11.16
CA GLU A 173 -10.95 14.90 11.95
C GLU A 173 -10.84 13.38 12.08
N LEU A 174 -10.50 12.70 10.99
CA LEU A 174 -10.21 11.26 11.02
C LEU A 174 -9.05 10.96 11.97
N THR A 175 -7.95 11.73 11.87
CA THR A 175 -6.77 11.55 12.74
C THR A 175 -7.11 11.78 14.21
N GLY A 176 -7.84 12.83 14.53
CA GLY A 176 -8.32 13.10 15.89
C GLY A 176 -9.15 11.95 16.45
N ALA A 177 -10.09 11.44 15.65
CA ALA A 177 -10.91 10.29 16.04
C ALA A 177 -10.08 9.01 16.26
N LEU A 178 -9.03 8.77 15.48
CA LEU A 178 -8.08 7.66 15.71
C LEU A 178 -7.33 7.82 17.04
N CYS A 179 -6.89 9.05 17.36
CA CYS A 179 -6.22 9.33 18.64
C CYS A 179 -7.16 9.18 19.84
N ASP A 180 -8.44 9.52 19.69
CA ASP A 180 -9.46 9.32 20.73
C ASP A 180 -9.75 7.83 20.97
N GLU A 181 -9.71 7.02 19.91
CA GLU A 181 -9.93 5.58 19.95
C GLU A 181 -8.75 4.80 20.53
N ALA A 182 -7.55 5.38 20.45
CA ALA A 182 -6.32 4.74 20.89
C ALA A 182 -6.32 4.41 22.39
N VAL A 183 -5.80 3.23 22.73
CA VAL A 183 -5.74 2.75 24.11
C VAL A 183 -4.37 3.04 24.73
N PRO A 184 -4.30 3.26 26.08
CA PRO A 184 -3.02 3.37 26.77
C PRO A 184 -2.13 2.16 26.54
N GLY A 185 -0.89 2.41 26.14
CA GLY A 185 0.08 1.35 25.84
C GLY A 185 1.41 1.92 25.37
N PRO A 186 2.48 1.11 25.40
CA PRO A 186 3.78 1.52 24.92
C PRO A 186 3.77 1.68 23.40
N HIS A 187 4.56 2.62 22.87
CA HIS A 187 4.82 2.69 21.44
C HIS A 187 5.57 1.43 21.00
N MET A 188 5.16 0.85 19.88
CA MET A 188 5.74 -0.38 19.33
C MET A 188 6.97 -0.11 18.46
N TYR A 189 7.09 1.13 17.96
CA TYR A 189 8.17 1.53 17.06
C TYR A 189 9.12 2.52 17.72
N PRO A 190 10.43 2.43 17.47
CA PRO A 190 11.37 3.47 17.88
C PRO A 190 11.03 4.82 17.25
N ASP A 191 11.37 5.91 17.95
CA ASP A 191 11.21 7.25 17.42
C ASP A 191 11.92 7.42 16.08
N GLY A 192 11.21 7.98 15.10
CA GLY A 192 11.71 8.21 13.75
C GLY A 192 11.58 7.01 12.80
N GLU A 193 11.18 5.83 13.27
CA GLU A 193 10.78 4.76 12.37
C GLU A 193 9.38 5.03 11.80
N VAL A 194 9.25 4.86 10.48
CA VAL A 194 8.02 5.15 9.74
C VAL A 194 7.37 3.91 9.14
N SER A 195 8.03 2.74 9.20
CA SER A 195 7.51 1.49 8.66
C SER A 195 8.26 0.27 9.19
N ASN A 196 7.58 -0.90 9.16
CA ASN A 196 8.19 -2.20 9.41
C ASN A 196 8.98 -2.76 8.21
N LYS A 197 9.07 -2.02 7.09
CA LYS A 197 9.86 -2.40 5.91
C LYS A 197 11.14 -1.62 5.83
N ASN A 198 12.16 -2.27 5.29
CA ASN A 198 13.47 -1.65 5.09
C ASN A 198 13.54 -0.87 3.76
N GLU A 199 14.60 -0.08 3.60
CA GLU A 199 14.87 0.71 2.39
C GLU A 199 14.91 -0.13 1.11
N ARG A 200 15.40 -1.38 1.19
CA ARG A 200 15.43 -2.32 0.05
C ARG A 200 14.02 -2.61 -0.50
N PHE A 201 13.04 -2.76 0.38
CA PHE A 201 11.63 -2.95 0.00
C PHE A 201 11.10 -1.70 -0.73
N PHE A 202 11.27 -0.51 -0.15
CA PHE A 202 10.79 0.72 -0.77
C PHE A 202 11.51 1.04 -2.06
N ALA A 203 12.81 0.75 -2.18
CA ALA A 203 13.53 0.89 -3.44
C ALA A 203 12.90 0.04 -4.56
N SER A 204 12.49 -1.22 -4.27
CA SER A 204 11.80 -2.04 -5.25
C SER A 204 10.43 -1.47 -5.61
N GLU A 205 9.70 -0.94 -4.64
CA GLU A 205 8.40 -0.33 -4.85
C GLU A 205 8.49 0.97 -5.67
N TYR A 206 9.46 1.84 -5.43
CA TYR A 206 9.65 3.05 -6.24
C TYR A 206 10.07 2.73 -7.69
N ILE A 207 10.89 1.70 -7.92
CA ILE A 207 11.19 1.24 -9.28
C ILE A 207 9.90 0.73 -9.95
N ARG A 208 9.07 -0.04 -9.23
CA ARG A 208 7.81 -0.56 -9.73
C ARG A 208 6.80 0.55 -10.03
N GLU A 209 6.72 1.56 -9.18
CA GLU A 209 5.88 2.75 -9.38
C GLU A 209 6.25 3.47 -10.69
N GLN A 210 7.55 3.70 -10.90
CA GLN A 210 7.98 4.38 -12.13
C GLN A 210 7.74 3.52 -13.37
N ALA A 211 7.87 2.19 -13.28
CA ALA A 211 7.47 1.30 -14.36
C ALA A 211 5.95 1.36 -14.61
N PHE A 212 5.11 1.44 -13.57
CA PHE A 212 3.66 1.64 -13.69
C PHE A 212 3.30 2.96 -14.39
N ASN A 213 3.99 4.04 -14.06
CA ASN A 213 3.73 5.36 -14.61
C ASN A 213 4.18 5.50 -16.07
N THR A 214 5.32 4.86 -16.43
CA THR A 214 5.93 4.97 -17.76
C THR A 214 5.35 3.99 -18.77
N LEU A 215 4.98 2.78 -18.35
CA LEU A 215 4.48 1.73 -19.23
C LEU A 215 2.95 1.79 -19.39
N ASN A 216 2.43 1.27 -20.51
CA ASN A 216 1.00 1.31 -20.83
C ASN A 216 0.39 -0.10 -20.91
N ASP A 217 -0.91 -0.14 -21.13
CA ASP A 217 -1.74 -1.33 -21.32
C ASP A 217 -1.60 -2.33 -20.15
N GLU A 218 -1.46 -3.60 -20.41
CA GLU A 218 -1.34 -4.66 -19.42
C GLU A 218 0.06 -4.83 -18.83
N LEU A 219 1.09 -4.24 -19.44
CA LEU A 219 2.48 -4.48 -19.08
C LEU A 219 2.81 -4.09 -17.63
N PRO A 220 2.30 -2.99 -17.04
CA PRO A 220 2.50 -2.66 -15.64
C PRO A 220 2.08 -3.77 -14.68
N TYR A 221 1.02 -4.50 -15.01
CA TYR A 221 0.47 -5.57 -14.17
C TYR A 221 1.24 -6.89 -14.29
N GLU A 222 1.93 -7.08 -15.42
CA GLU A 222 2.67 -8.30 -15.77
C GLU A 222 4.18 -8.23 -15.45
N LEU A 223 4.64 -7.23 -14.71
CA LEU A 223 6.02 -7.12 -14.28
C LEU A 223 6.18 -7.30 -12.76
N ALA A 224 7.37 -7.71 -12.36
CA ALA A 224 7.83 -7.67 -10.97
C ALA A 224 9.19 -6.96 -10.90
N VAL A 225 9.51 -6.42 -9.74
CA VAL A 225 10.83 -5.85 -9.46
C VAL A 225 11.48 -6.64 -8.33
N VAL A 226 12.70 -7.07 -8.56
CA VAL A 226 13.53 -7.78 -7.59
C VAL A 226 14.80 -6.98 -7.39
N ILE A 227 15.17 -6.73 -6.14
CA ILE A 227 16.46 -6.13 -5.82
C ILE A 227 17.49 -7.25 -5.79
N ASP A 228 18.36 -7.31 -6.79
CA ASP A 228 19.44 -8.29 -6.85
C ASP A 228 20.48 -8.02 -5.75
N GLU A 229 20.92 -6.75 -5.62
CA GLU A 229 21.89 -6.31 -4.63
C GLU A 229 21.48 -4.96 -4.02
N TYR A 230 21.63 -4.84 -2.71
CA TYR A 230 21.53 -3.58 -1.96
C TYR A 230 22.74 -3.43 -1.06
N TYR A 231 23.52 -2.41 -1.33
CA TYR A 231 24.75 -2.10 -0.59
C TYR A 231 24.61 -0.72 0.04
N ASP A 232 24.60 -0.68 1.37
CA ASP A 232 24.66 0.56 2.14
C ASP A 232 26.10 1.03 2.22
N ALA A 233 26.41 2.05 1.45
CA ALA A 233 27.77 2.59 1.35
C ALA A 233 28.13 3.49 2.54
N LYS A 234 27.14 4.13 3.20
CA LYS A 234 27.35 4.92 4.42
C LYS A 234 27.97 4.09 5.53
N GLN A 235 27.46 2.86 5.75
CA GLN A 235 27.99 1.98 6.78
C GLN A 235 29.43 1.53 6.53
N LYS A 236 29.91 1.61 5.28
CA LYS A 236 31.24 1.15 4.88
C LYS A 236 32.22 2.27 4.54
N GLY A 237 31.84 3.53 4.74
CA GLY A 237 32.75 4.68 4.62
C GLY A 237 33.04 5.10 3.18
N ASP A 238 32.21 4.75 2.20
CA ASP A 238 32.32 5.29 0.84
C ASP A 238 31.75 6.71 0.81
N SER A 239 32.63 7.71 0.58
CA SER A 239 32.28 9.12 0.67
C SER A 239 31.55 9.68 -0.56
N LYS A 240 31.40 8.91 -1.64
CA LYS A 240 30.85 9.41 -2.91
C LYS A 240 29.38 9.09 -3.14
N ILE A 241 28.90 8.00 -2.59
CA ILE A 241 27.51 7.51 -2.70
C ILE A 241 27.06 6.98 -1.33
N ASP A 242 25.77 7.06 -1.07
CA ASP A 242 25.17 6.56 0.17
C ASP A 242 24.64 5.14 0.01
N ALA A 243 24.13 4.78 -1.19
CA ALA A 243 23.76 3.42 -1.50
C ALA A 243 24.05 3.01 -2.95
N LYS A 244 24.33 1.72 -3.16
CA LYS A 244 24.43 1.11 -4.48
C LYS A 244 23.38 0.01 -4.61
N ILE A 245 22.52 0.13 -5.62
CA ILE A 245 21.37 -0.75 -5.82
C ILE A 245 21.44 -1.35 -7.22
N SER A 246 21.35 -2.67 -7.32
CA SER A 246 21.15 -3.39 -8.57
C SER A 246 19.80 -4.08 -8.53
N ALA A 247 18.95 -3.87 -9.53
CA ALA A 247 17.60 -4.41 -9.57
C ALA A 247 17.21 -4.94 -10.94
N SER A 248 16.37 -5.97 -10.95
CA SER A 248 15.84 -6.60 -12.14
C SER A 248 14.34 -6.37 -12.26
N ILE A 249 13.91 -5.85 -13.41
CA ILE A 249 12.52 -5.83 -13.82
C ILE A 249 12.23 -7.13 -14.55
N LEU A 250 11.41 -7.99 -13.95
CA LEU A 250 11.02 -9.28 -14.51
C LEU A 250 9.80 -9.12 -15.40
N VAL A 251 9.85 -9.70 -16.60
CA VAL A 251 8.74 -9.74 -17.56
C VAL A 251 8.54 -11.16 -18.10
N ASN A 252 7.35 -11.46 -18.62
CA ASN A 252 7.00 -12.80 -19.08
C ASN A 252 7.57 -13.18 -20.44
N ARG A 253 7.77 -12.21 -21.36
CA ARG A 253 8.07 -12.46 -22.76
C ARG A 253 9.17 -11.53 -23.28
N GLN A 254 9.87 -11.98 -24.33
CA GLN A 254 10.92 -11.19 -24.97
C GLN A 254 10.37 -9.89 -25.61
N SER A 255 9.14 -9.91 -26.15
CA SER A 255 8.47 -8.70 -26.65
C SER A 255 8.25 -7.65 -25.58
N GLN A 256 7.84 -8.07 -24.38
CA GLN A 256 7.69 -7.19 -23.20
C GLN A 256 9.03 -6.59 -22.78
N ARG A 257 10.11 -7.41 -22.79
CA ARG A 257 11.46 -6.91 -22.51
C ARG A 257 11.85 -5.78 -23.47
N ALA A 258 11.57 -5.93 -24.78
CA ALA A 258 11.86 -4.90 -25.77
C ALA A 258 11.13 -3.58 -25.47
N ILE A 259 9.86 -3.64 -25.02
CA ILE A 259 9.06 -2.47 -24.65
C ILE A 259 9.64 -1.79 -23.40
N VAL A 260 9.96 -2.56 -22.35
CA VAL A 260 10.52 -2.01 -21.08
C VAL A 260 11.92 -1.42 -21.30
N VAL A 261 12.73 -1.99 -22.18
CA VAL A 261 14.02 -1.41 -22.54
C VAL A 261 13.84 -0.14 -23.37
N GLY A 262 12.92 -0.17 -24.33
CA GLY A 262 12.69 0.93 -25.27
C GLY A 262 13.79 1.10 -26.30
N SER A 263 13.58 2.02 -27.24
CA SER A 263 14.57 2.36 -28.28
C SER A 263 15.87 2.85 -27.62
N LYS A 264 16.99 2.17 -27.90
CA LYS A 264 18.32 2.49 -27.34
C LYS A 264 18.32 2.63 -25.80
N GLY A 265 17.40 1.92 -25.10
CA GLY A 265 17.32 1.96 -23.65
C GLY A 265 16.60 3.19 -23.06
N SER A 266 15.83 3.93 -23.86
CA SER A 266 15.17 5.16 -23.42
C SER A 266 14.18 4.94 -22.28
N VAL A 267 13.35 3.90 -22.33
CA VAL A 267 12.29 3.64 -21.35
C VAL A 267 12.89 3.20 -20.00
N ILE A 268 13.81 2.24 -20.00
CA ILE A 268 14.46 1.80 -18.75
C ILE A 268 15.30 2.92 -18.12
N LYS A 269 15.89 3.79 -18.92
CA LYS A 269 16.63 4.97 -18.44
C LYS A 269 15.69 5.97 -17.76
N GLU A 270 14.51 6.21 -18.33
CA GLU A 270 13.48 7.08 -17.72
C GLU A 270 13.01 6.52 -16.38
N ILE A 271 12.61 5.24 -16.36
CA ILE A 271 12.22 4.53 -15.12
C ILE A 271 13.32 4.64 -14.07
N GLY A 272 14.57 4.33 -14.44
CA GLY A 272 15.71 4.37 -13.50
C GLY A 272 16.03 5.77 -13.00
N THR A 273 15.91 6.79 -13.84
CA THR A 273 16.16 8.18 -13.44
C THR A 273 15.13 8.68 -12.43
N ASN A 274 13.85 8.40 -12.67
CA ASN A 274 12.77 8.83 -11.80
C ASN A 274 12.74 8.01 -10.48
N ALA A 275 12.95 6.70 -10.55
CA ALA A 275 13.06 5.85 -9.36
C ALA A 275 14.24 6.27 -8.47
N ARG A 276 15.40 6.56 -9.08
CA ARG A 276 16.58 7.00 -8.33
C ARG A 276 16.30 8.28 -7.54
N LYS A 277 15.61 9.27 -8.11
CA LYS A 277 15.27 10.52 -7.41
C LYS A 277 14.43 10.26 -6.16
N LYS A 278 13.43 9.36 -6.24
CA LYS A 278 12.61 8.98 -5.09
C LYS A 278 13.42 8.24 -4.03
N ILE A 279 14.28 7.31 -4.46
CA ILE A 279 15.15 6.56 -3.55
C ILE A 279 16.15 7.51 -2.87
N GLU A 280 16.75 8.45 -3.60
CA GLU A 280 17.64 9.47 -3.05
C GLU A 280 16.92 10.35 -2.01
N SER A 281 15.66 10.72 -2.27
CA SER A 281 14.84 11.47 -1.30
C SER A 281 14.57 10.67 -0.02
N MET A 282 14.24 9.37 -0.14
CA MET A 282 14.00 8.48 0.99
C MET A 282 15.26 8.26 1.85
N ILE A 283 16.42 8.00 1.20
CA ILE A 283 17.68 7.71 1.89
C ILE A 283 18.33 9.01 2.44
N GLY A 284 17.94 10.17 1.90
CA GLY A 284 18.57 11.45 2.20
C GLY A 284 20.01 11.53 1.66
N GLY A 285 20.28 10.88 0.51
CA GLY A 285 21.63 10.80 -0.04
C GLY A 285 21.73 10.33 -1.48
N LYS A 286 22.94 10.24 -2.01
CA LYS A 286 23.22 9.88 -3.41
C LYS A 286 23.16 8.37 -3.63
N VAL A 287 22.44 7.94 -4.68
CA VAL A 287 22.24 6.53 -5.02
C VAL A 287 22.77 6.20 -6.41
N HIS A 288 23.53 5.12 -6.49
CA HIS A 288 23.86 4.48 -7.75
C HIS A 288 22.86 3.36 -8.03
N LEU A 289 21.92 3.61 -8.96
CA LEU A 289 20.89 2.65 -9.35
C LEU A 289 21.23 2.02 -10.70
N ASN A 290 21.34 0.69 -10.73
CA ASN A 290 21.52 -0.11 -11.94
C ASN A 290 20.29 -0.99 -12.18
N LEU A 291 19.63 -0.85 -13.35
CA LEU A 291 18.43 -1.59 -13.71
C LEU A 291 18.69 -2.55 -14.87
N HIS A 292 18.19 -3.77 -14.72
CA HIS A 292 18.19 -4.79 -15.76
C HIS A 292 16.76 -5.25 -16.09
N VAL A 293 16.50 -5.69 -17.32
CA VAL A 293 15.25 -6.35 -17.67
C VAL A 293 15.53 -7.81 -17.95
N LYS A 294 14.92 -8.70 -17.16
CA LYS A 294 15.07 -10.15 -17.30
C LYS A 294 13.75 -10.79 -17.77
N VAL A 295 13.81 -11.71 -18.71
CA VAL A 295 12.65 -12.51 -19.09
C VAL A 295 12.57 -13.70 -18.14
N SER A 296 11.48 -13.77 -17.39
CA SER A 296 11.16 -14.86 -16.47
C SER A 296 9.73 -15.37 -16.78
N PRO A 297 9.60 -16.34 -17.70
CA PRO A 297 8.29 -16.82 -18.12
C PRO A 297 7.45 -17.33 -16.96
N LYS A 298 6.19 -16.83 -16.89
CA LYS A 298 5.24 -17.20 -15.82
C LYS A 298 5.75 -16.91 -14.41
N TRP A 299 6.57 -15.86 -14.21
CA TRP A 299 7.09 -15.47 -12.90
C TRP A 299 6.00 -15.38 -11.83
N PHE A 300 4.78 -14.96 -12.20
CA PHE A 300 3.62 -14.87 -11.31
C PHE A 300 3.08 -16.23 -10.82
N ARG A 301 3.66 -17.36 -11.26
CA ARG A 301 3.42 -18.72 -10.75
C ARG A 301 4.66 -19.32 -10.08
N ASN A 302 5.79 -18.63 -10.14
CA ASN A 302 7.04 -19.09 -9.52
C ASN A 302 7.03 -18.68 -8.05
N ASN A 303 6.93 -19.67 -7.16
CA ASN A 303 6.87 -19.43 -5.72
C ASN A 303 8.09 -18.68 -5.20
N PHE A 304 9.28 -19.02 -5.69
CA PHE A 304 10.51 -18.37 -5.27
C PHE A 304 10.46 -16.86 -5.58
N VAL A 305 10.05 -16.49 -6.81
CA VAL A 305 9.90 -15.08 -7.19
C VAL A 305 8.81 -14.40 -6.37
N LEU A 306 7.67 -15.07 -6.16
CA LEU A 306 6.56 -14.51 -5.37
C LEU A 306 6.95 -14.30 -3.91
N ASP A 307 7.68 -15.23 -3.33
CA ASP A 307 8.20 -15.10 -1.95
C ASP A 307 9.22 -13.95 -1.86
N GLU A 308 10.11 -13.82 -2.86
CA GLU A 308 11.13 -12.76 -2.93
C GLU A 308 10.51 -11.36 -3.04
N ILE A 309 9.40 -11.21 -3.78
CA ILE A 309 8.67 -9.94 -3.85
C ILE A 309 7.68 -9.74 -2.68
N GLY A 310 7.77 -10.55 -1.64
CA GLY A 310 6.99 -10.41 -0.41
C GLY A 310 5.57 -11.00 -0.47
N LEU A 311 5.27 -11.87 -1.42
CA LEU A 311 3.98 -12.54 -1.58
C LEU A 311 4.06 -14.04 -1.26
N PRO A 312 4.30 -14.43 0.00
CA PRO A 312 4.37 -15.82 0.39
C PRO A 312 3.03 -16.55 0.21
N ARG A 313 3.07 -17.86 0.20
CA ARG A 313 1.87 -18.70 0.20
C ARG A 313 1.09 -18.49 1.50
N THR A 314 -0.19 -18.14 1.38
CA THR A 314 -1.09 -18.10 2.53
C THR A 314 -1.69 -19.50 2.79
N GLN A 315 -2.07 -19.80 4.04
CA GLN A 315 -2.68 -21.08 4.38
C GLN A 315 -3.99 -21.34 3.60
N LYS A 316 -4.72 -20.29 3.22
CA LYS A 316 -5.94 -20.39 2.38
C LYS A 316 -5.63 -20.74 0.91
N SER A 317 -4.49 -20.32 0.35
CA SER A 317 -4.07 -20.73 -0.99
C SER A 317 -3.87 -22.25 -1.08
N ASN A 318 -3.47 -22.91 0.02
CA ASN A 318 -3.34 -24.36 0.10
C ASN A 318 -4.68 -25.11 0.10
N ARG A 319 -5.81 -24.49 0.49
CA ARG A 319 -7.14 -25.14 0.48
C ARG A 319 -7.76 -25.17 -0.90
N VAL A 320 -7.50 -24.16 -1.75
CA VAL A 320 -8.03 -24.10 -3.13
C VAL A 320 -7.43 -25.22 -4.01
N TRP A 321 -6.18 -25.61 -3.78
CA TRP A 321 -5.50 -26.66 -4.55
C TRP A 321 -5.89 -28.07 -4.14
N ARG A 322 -6.49 -28.29 -2.96
CA ARG A 322 -6.94 -29.62 -2.49
C ARG A 322 -8.37 -29.97 -2.95
N LYS A 323 -9.08 -29.05 -3.63
CA LYS A 323 -10.44 -29.24 -4.14
C LYS A 323 -10.53 -29.38 -5.67
N LYS A 324 -9.41 -29.63 -6.35
CA LYS A 324 -9.35 -30.01 -7.77
C LYS A 324 -8.65 -31.40 -7.87
#